data_7728d0d95290f78fa3ed7794b25816cf
#
_entry.id   7728d0d95290f78fa3ed7794b25816cf
#
_cell.length_a   1.000
_cell.length_b   1.000
_cell.length_c   1.000
_cell.angle_alpha   90.00
_cell.angle_beta   90.00
_cell.angle_gamma   90.00
#
_symmetry.space_group_name_H-M   'P 1'
#
loop_
_entity.id
_entity.type
_entity.pdbx_description
1 polymer ?
#
loop_
_entity_poly.entity_id
_entity_poly.type
_entity_poly.pdbx_seq_one_letter_code
_entity_poly.pdbx_strand_id
1 'polypeptide(L)'
;MSEESIEMFTDGACKGNPGPGGWGVLMVYKGAEKELWGGELETTNNRMELMAAIEGLKALKRECEVVLTTDSQYVMKGINEWMANWKKRGWKTAAKEPVKNADLWRELDEQVNRHKVTWKWVRGHIGHHGNERADQLANRGVDEVRARHK
;
A
#
# COMPACT_ATOMS: atom_id res chain seq x y z
N MET A 1 -0.78 -15.69 -18.50
CA MET A 1 -0.72 -15.04 -18.56
C MET A 1 -1.16 -14.28 -18.61
N SER A 2 -0.65 -13.77 -18.40
CA SER A 2 -1.74 -13.29 -18.52
C SER A 2 -1.79 -11.90 -18.97
N GLU A 3 -2.38 -11.78 -20.06
CA GLU A 3 -2.65 -10.48 -20.58
C GLU A 3 -3.56 -9.68 -19.69
N GLU A 4 -4.13 -10.35 -18.71
CA GLU A 4 -5.14 -9.71 -17.88
C GLU A 4 -4.62 -9.30 -16.53
N SER A 5 -3.32 -9.44 -16.28
CA SER A 5 -2.81 -8.98 -15.00
C SER A 5 -2.65 -7.47 -15.00
N ILE A 6 -2.90 -6.91 -13.82
CA ILE A 6 -2.76 -5.49 -13.59
C ILE A 6 -1.42 -5.26 -12.89
N GLU A 7 -0.64 -4.31 -13.39
CA GLU A 7 0.54 -3.86 -12.66
C GLU A 7 0.14 -2.73 -11.74
N MET A 8 0.54 -2.84 -10.48
CA MET A 8 0.18 -1.85 -9.47
C MET A 8 1.44 -1.42 -8.75
N PHE A 9 1.64 -0.11 -8.65
CA PHE A 9 2.79 0.46 -7.96
C PHE A 9 2.26 1.31 -6.82
N THR A 10 2.76 1.09 -5.62
CA THR A 10 2.24 1.75 -4.42
C THR A 10 3.36 2.41 -3.66
N ASP A 11 3.04 3.53 -2.99
CA ASP A 11 4.01 4.22 -2.15
C ASP A 11 3.29 5.01 -1.07
N GLY A 12 4.01 5.29 0.00
CA GLY A 12 3.53 6.13 1.08
C GLY A 12 4.56 7.17 1.44
N ALA A 13 4.10 8.32 1.91
CA ALA A 13 4.96 9.40 2.35
C ALA A 13 4.39 10.02 3.60
N CYS A 14 5.26 10.55 4.47
CA CYS A 14 4.80 11.18 5.69
C CYS A 14 5.78 12.29 6.07
N LYS A 15 5.23 13.47 6.39
CA LYS A 15 6.04 14.61 6.83
C LYS A 15 6.05 14.64 8.34
N GLY A 16 7.10 14.09 8.93
CA GLY A 16 7.13 13.78 10.35
C GLY A 16 6.53 12.39 10.55
N ASN A 17 6.77 11.80 11.70
CA ASN A 17 6.33 10.42 11.91
C ASN A 17 6.00 10.25 13.40
N PRO A 18 4.77 10.63 13.83
CA PRO A 18 3.59 10.92 13.02
C PRO A 18 3.54 12.35 12.47
N GLY A 19 2.68 12.54 11.47
CA GLY A 19 2.45 13.81 10.85
C GLY A 19 1.57 13.65 9.63
N PRO A 20 1.41 14.70 8.83
CA PRO A 20 0.60 14.58 7.60
C PRO A 20 1.26 13.61 6.62
N GLY A 21 0.46 12.72 6.09
CA GLY A 21 0.96 11.71 5.18
C GLY A 21 0.05 11.52 3.98
N GLY A 22 0.59 10.85 2.96
CA GLY A 22 -0.15 10.55 1.76
C GLY A 22 0.21 9.19 1.22
N TRP A 23 -0.67 8.66 0.38
CA TRP A 23 -0.45 7.40 -0.30
C TRP A 23 -0.72 7.60 -1.79
N GLY A 24 -0.04 6.81 -2.62
CA GLY A 24 -0.20 6.89 -4.05
C GLY A 24 -0.19 5.53 -4.69
N VAL A 25 -0.97 5.39 -5.76
CA VAL A 25 -1.10 4.15 -6.51
C VAL A 25 -1.11 4.48 -8.00
N LEU A 26 -0.29 3.76 -8.77
CA LEU A 26 -0.40 3.76 -10.22
C LEU A 26 -0.78 2.36 -10.65
N MET A 27 -1.86 2.23 -11.42
CA MET A 27 -2.27 0.97 -12.01
C MET A 27 -2.07 1.03 -13.50
N VAL A 28 -1.53 -0.06 -14.08
CA VAL A 28 -1.36 -0.16 -15.52
C VAL A 28 -2.02 -1.44 -15.98
N TYR A 29 -2.92 -1.31 -16.95
CA TYR A 29 -3.61 -2.44 -17.52
C TYR A 29 -3.71 -2.24 -19.02
N LYS A 30 -3.04 -3.11 -19.78
CA LYS A 30 -3.04 -3.06 -21.25
C LYS A 30 -2.65 -1.67 -21.78
N GLY A 31 -1.67 -1.07 -21.13
CA GLY A 31 -1.17 0.25 -21.53
C GLY A 31 -1.93 1.44 -21.00
N ALA A 32 -3.11 1.22 -20.41
CA ALA A 32 -3.88 2.31 -19.80
C ALA A 32 -3.46 2.49 -18.35
N GLU A 33 -3.31 3.74 -17.93
CA GLU A 33 -2.86 4.07 -16.59
C GLU A 33 -3.98 4.71 -15.79
N LYS A 34 -4.08 4.35 -14.51
CA LYS A 34 -5.00 4.98 -13.59
C LYS A 34 -4.25 5.36 -12.34
N GLU A 35 -4.49 6.56 -11.86
CA GLU A 35 -3.80 7.10 -10.69
C GLU A 35 -4.77 7.30 -9.55
N LEU A 36 -4.35 6.93 -8.35
CA LEU A 36 -5.10 7.14 -7.12
C LEU A 36 -4.16 7.76 -6.09
N TRP A 37 -4.70 8.62 -5.25
CA TRP A 37 -3.92 9.19 -4.16
C TRP A 37 -4.86 9.69 -3.08
N GLY A 38 -4.31 9.83 -1.88
CA GLY A 38 -5.05 10.38 -0.76
C GLY A 38 -4.10 10.65 0.38
N GLY A 39 -4.64 11.07 1.51
CA GLY A 39 -3.79 11.38 2.64
C GLY A 39 -4.56 11.50 3.93
N GLU A 40 -3.82 11.61 5.02
CA GLU A 40 -4.36 11.81 6.36
C GLU A 40 -3.52 12.85 7.08
N LEU A 41 -4.18 13.67 7.90
CA LEU A 41 -3.47 14.75 8.57
C LEU A 41 -2.48 14.26 9.61
N GLU A 42 -2.82 13.17 10.28
CA GLU A 42 -1.92 12.63 11.31
C GLU A 42 -1.82 11.12 11.13
N THR A 43 -0.66 10.67 10.65
CA THR A 43 -0.45 9.27 10.33
C THR A 43 1.04 8.95 10.40
N THR A 44 1.43 7.77 9.92
CA THR A 44 2.83 7.37 9.87
C THR A 44 3.15 6.86 8.47
N ASN A 45 4.44 6.81 8.17
CA ASN A 45 4.87 6.29 6.87
C ASN A 45 4.39 4.85 6.65
N ASN A 46 4.51 4.01 7.67
CA ASN A 46 4.07 2.61 7.52
C ASN A 46 2.58 2.49 7.25
N ARG A 47 1.76 3.32 7.91
CA ARG A 47 0.32 3.30 7.64
C ARG A 47 0.02 3.72 6.21
N MET A 48 0.75 4.72 5.70
CA MET A 48 0.53 5.18 4.33
C MET A 48 0.95 4.13 3.31
N GLU A 49 2.02 3.38 3.58
CA GLU A 49 2.41 2.27 2.72
C GLU A 49 1.33 1.20 2.66
N LEU A 50 0.76 0.86 3.82
CA LEU A 50 -0.33 -0.12 3.87
C LEU A 50 -1.56 0.41 3.14
N MET A 51 -1.91 1.68 3.37
CA MET A 51 -3.10 2.26 2.75
C MET A 51 -2.99 2.31 1.23
N ALA A 52 -1.79 2.56 0.71
CA ALA A 52 -1.62 2.55 -0.73
C ALA A 52 -2.00 1.20 -1.32
N ALA A 53 -1.50 0.11 -0.72
CA ALA A 53 -1.84 -1.22 -1.21
C ALA A 53 -3.32 -1.52 -1.05
N ILE A 54 -3.89 -1.18 0.11
CA ILE A 54 -5.31 -1.42 0.38
C ILE A 54 -6.18 -0.67 -0.62
N GLU A 55 -5.95 0.63 -0.79
CA GLU A 55 -6.79 1.44 -1.65
C GLU A 55 -6.67 1.04 -3.11
N GLY A 56 -5.45 0.65 -3.52
CA GLY A 56 -5.27 0.14 -4.87
C GLY A 56 -6.10 -1.11 -5.13
N LEU A 57 -6.02 -2.07 -4.23
CA LEU A 57 -6.76 -3.33 -4.40
C LEU A 57 -8.26 -3.11 -4.28
N LYS A 58 -8.69 -2.23 -3.37
CA LYS A 58 -10.12 -1.93 -3.19
C LYS A 58 -10.72 -1.29 -4.44
N ALA A 59 -9.94 -0.56 -5.20
CA ALA A 59 -10.44 0.11 -6.40
C ALA A 59 -10.82 -0.87 -7.50
N LEU A 60 -10.33 -2.11 -7.41
CA LEU A 60 -10.66 -3.14 -8.41
C LEU A 60 -12.01 -3.76 -8.05
N LYS A 61 -12.93 -3.74 -9.00
CA LYS A 61 -14.33 -4.09 -8.73
C LYS A 61 -14.60 -5.57 -8.81
N ARG A 62 -13.64 -6.36 -9.28
CA ARG A 62 -13.80 -7.81 -9.38
C ARG A 62 -12.44 -8.46 -9.13
N GLU A 63 -12.43 -9.77 -8.99
CA GLU A 63 -11.19 -10.50 -8.78
C GLU A 63 -10.26 -10.30 -9.96
N CYS A 64 -9.01 -9.95 -9.66
CA CYS A 64 -8.00 -9.68 -10.68
C CYS A 64 -6.69 -10.35 -10.30
N GLU A 65 -5.88 -10.62 -11.32
CA GLU A 65 -4.47 -10.92 -11.09
C GLU A 65 -3.71 -9.62 -11.03
N VAL A 66 -2.96 -9.42 -9.96
CA VAL A 66 -2.28 -8.15 -9.72
C VAL A 66 -0.82 -8.43 -9.40
N VAL A 67 0.08 -7.72 -10.09
CA VAL A 67 1.49 -7.69 -9.70
C VAL A 67 1.69 -6.37 -8.98
N LEU A 68 1.85 -6.44 -7.68
CA LEU A 68 1.95 -5.24 -6.83
C LEU A 68 3.40 -5.02 -6.44
N THR A 69 3.94 -3.90 -6.87
CA THR A 69 5.33 -3.53 -6.62
C THR A 69 5.38 -2.45 -5.56
N THR A 70 6.20 -2.66 -4.54
CA THR A 70 6.38 -1.71 -3.45
C THR A 70 7.86 -1.65 -3.09
N ASP A 71 8.29 -0.52 -2.54
CA ASP A 71 9.64 -0.41 -1.98
C ASP A 71 9.62 -0.53 -0.46
N SER A 72 8.48 -0.80 0.13
CA SER A 72 8.34 -0.88 1.58
C SER A 72 8.75 -2.25 2.09
N GLN A 73 9.85 -2.31 2.83
CA GLN A 73 10.25 -3.55 3.49
C GLN A 73 9.23 -3.95 4.55
N TYR A 74 8.63 -2.97 5.20
CA TYR A 74 7.62 -3.23 6.23
C TYR A 74 6.45 -4.02 5.67
N VAL A 75 5.91 -3.58 4.51
CA VAL A 75 4.80 -4.28 3.88
C VAL A 75 5.23 -5.68 3.45
N MET A 76 6.39 -5.79 2.80
CA MET A 76 6.86 -7.10 2.31
C MET A 76 7.11 -8.08 3.44
N LYS A 77 7.71 -7.63 4.54
CA LYS A 77 7.95 -8.53 5.66
C LYS A 77 6.65 -8.95 6.32
N GLY A 78 5.68 -8.04 6.41
CA GLY A 78 4.39 -8.40 6.97
C GLY A 78 3.71 -9.49 6.15
N ILE A 79 3.71 -9.33 4.84
CA ILE A 79 3.09 -10.30 3.94
C ILE A 79 3.81 -11.64 4.00
N ASN A 80 5.14 -11.63 3.98
CA ASN A 80 5.92 -12.85 3.82
C ASN A 80 6.24 -13.55 5.13
N GLU A 81 6.34 -12.80 6.24
CA GLU A 81 6.89 -13.37 7.47
C GLU A 81 5.94 -13.28 8.66
N TRP A 82 5.22 -12.15 8.82
CA TRP A 82 4.52 -11.88 10.08
C TRP A 82 3.05 -12.26 10.07
N MET A 83 2.38 -12.06 8.94
CA MET A 83 0.92 -12.09 8.90
C MET A 83 0.35 -13.45 9.25
N ALA A 84 0.99 -14.53 8.78
CA ALA A 84 0.50 -15.87 9.07
C ALA A 84 0.47 -16.14 10.58
N ASN A 85 1.52 -15.71 11.29
CA ASN A 85 1.57 -15.91 12.73
C ASN A 85 0.56 -15.03 13.46
N TRP A 86 0.41 -13.78 13.00
CA TRP A 86 -0.59 -12.88 13.60
C TRP A 86 -1.99 -13.47 13.46
N LYS A 87 -2.31 -14.03 12.30
CA LYS A 87 -3.63 -14.61 12.08
C LYS A 87 -3.87 -15.78 13.03
N LYS A 88 -2.84 -16.61 13.25
CA LYS A 88 -2.95 -17.73 14.18
C LYS A 88 -3.17 -17.28 15.61
N ARG A 89 -2.67 -16.09 15.97
CA ARG A 89 -2.76 -15.56 17.33
C ARG A 89 -3.92 -14.60 17.52
N GLY A 90 -4.84 -14.51 16.56
CA GLY A 90 -5.96 -13.58 16.65
C GLY A 90 -5.52 -12.13 16.54
N TRP A 91 -4.49 -11.86 15.73
CA TRP A 91 -3.94 -10.53 15.49
C TRP A 91 -3.27 -9.95 16.74
N LYS A 92 -2.59 -10.82 17.46
CA LYS A 92 -1.80 -10.43 18.62
C LYS A 92 -0.36 -10.87 18.45
N THR A 93 0.55 -10.15 19.09
CA THR A 93 1.95 -10.51 19.09
C THR A 93 2.19 -11.72 19.99
N ALA A 94 3.41 -12.23 19.98
CA ALA A 94 3.77 -13.33 20.89
C ALA A 94 3.58 -12.94 22.35
N ALA A 95 3.69 -11.65 22.69
CA ALA A 95 3.47 -11.15 24.04
C ALA A 95 2.00 -10.89 24.33
N LYS A 96 1.09 -11.29 23.44
CA LYS A 96 -0.36 -11.16 23.56
C LYS A 96 -0.85 -9.71 23.52
N GLU A 97 -0.05 -8.83 22.93
CA GLU A 97 -0.45 -7.45 22.72
C GLU A 97 -1.00 -7.28 21.30
N PRO A 98 -1.91 -6.32 21.08
CA PRO A 98 -2.42 -6.11 19.72
C PRO A 98 -1.29 -5.80 18.76
N VAL A 99 -1.41 -6.34 17.54
CA VAL A 99 -0.45 -6.04 16.47
C VAL A 99 -0.57 -4.57 16.09
N LYS A 100 0.58 -3.92 15.95
CA LYS A 100 0.58 -2.52 15.53
C LYS A 100 0.00 -2.41 14.13
N ASN A 101 -0.88 -1.43 13.93
CA ASN A 101 -1.57 -1.23 12.65
C ASN A 101 -2.44 -2.43 12.25
N ALA A 102 -2.94 -3.17 13.25
CA ALA A 102 -3.74 -4.37 12.97
C ALA A 102 -4.96 -4.03 12.12
N ASP A 103 -5.55 -2.85 12.31
CA ASP A 103 -6.70 -2.43 11.51
C ASP A 103 -6.38 -2.47 10.02
N LEU A 104 -5.23 -1.92 9.64
CA LEU A 104 -4.84 -1.88 8.23
C LEU A 104 -4.35 -3.24 7.73
N TRP A 105 -3.61 -3.99 8.59
CA TRP A 105 -3.17 -5.32 8.18
C TRP A 105 -4.33 -6.25 7.91
N ARG A 106 -5.37 -6.16 8.73
CA ARG A 106 -6.56 -7.01 8.53
C ARG A 106 -7.30 -6.61 7.26
N GLU A 107 -7.40 -5.32 7.00
CA GLU A 107 -8.04 -4.87 5.77
C GLU A 107 -7.23 -5.28 4.54
N LEU A 108 -5.90 -5.18 4.62
CA LEU A 108 -5.05 -5.62 3.52
C LEU A 108 -5.22 -7.11 3.27
N ASP A 109 -5.29 -7.91 4.33
CA ASP A 109 -5.50 -9.35 4.19
C ASP A 109 -6.80 -9.65 3.45
N GLU A 110 -7.88 -8.94 3.79
CA GLU A 110 -9.15 -9.10 3.08
C GLU A 110 -8.99 -8.82 1.59
N GLN A 111 -8.31 -7.73 1.26
CA GLN A 111 -8.17 -7.35 -0.14
C GLN A 111 -7.28 -8.32 -0.90
N VAL A 112 -6.21 -8.79 -0.28
CA VAL A 112 -5.32 -9.77 -0.91
C VAL A 112 -6.08 -11.07 -1.21
N ASN A 113 -6.98 -11.46 -0.31
CA ASN A 113 -7.77 -12.68 -0.52
C ASN A 113 -8.82 -12.54 -1.62
N ARG A 114 -9.21 -11.31 -1.97
CA ARG A 114 -10.14 -11.07 -3.08
C ARG A 114 -9.50 -11.24 -4.45
N HIS A 115 -8.17 -11.13 -4.51
CA HIS A 115 -7.45 -11.09 -5.76
C HIS A 115 -6.32 -12.11 -5.75
N LYS A 116 -5.68 -12.30 -6.90
CA LYS A 116 -4.45 -13.09 -6.98
C LYS A 116 -3.30 -12.11 -7.06
N VAL A 117 -2.64 -11.87 -5.92
CA VAL A 117 -1.63 -10.84 -5.81
C VAL A 117 -0.25 -11.46 -5.79
N THR A 118 0.60 -11.03 -6.72
CA THR A 118 2.02 -11.34 -6.71
C THR A 118 2.75 -10.10 -6.22
N TRP A 119 3.51 -10.25 -5.15
CA TRP A 119 4.21 -9.13 -4.53
C TRP A 119 5.62 -9.03 -5.08
N LYS A 120 6.02 -7.82 -5.46
CA LYS A 120 7.38 -7.54 -5.90
C LYS A 120 7.96 -6.41 -5.07
N TRP A 121 9.19 -6.61 -4.60
CA TRP A 121 9.87 -5.57 -3.85
C TRP A 121 10.96 -4.97 -4.73
N VAL A 122 11.06 -3.63 -4.69
CA VAL A 122 12.13 -2.92 -5.37
C VAL A 122 12.83 -2.04 -4.34
N ARG A 123 14.11 -1.81 -4.57
CA ARG A 123 14.88 -0.97 -3.66
C ARG A 123 14.87 0.45 -4.19
N GLY A 124 14.09 1.33 -3.53
CA GLY A 124 14.03 2.73 -3.91
C GLY A 124 13.23 2.97 -5.17
N HIS A 125 13.19 4.22 -5.60
CA HIS A 125 12.32 4.65 -6.70
C HIS A 125 13.06 4.92 -7.99
N ILE A 126 14.38 5.09 -7.92
CA ILE A 126 15.16 5.63 -9.04
C ILE A 126 15.15 4.65 -10.20
N GLY A 127 14.79 5.15 -11.38
CA GLY A 127 14.78 4.34 -12.57
C GLY A 127 13.52 3.50 -12.79
N HIS A 128 12.57 3.56 -11.87
CA HIS A 128 11.33 2.80 -11.98
C HIS A 128 10.18 3.75 -12.18
N HIS A 129 9.69 3.85 -13.41
CA HIS A 129 8.63 4.80 -13.76
C HIS A 129 7.42 4.68 -12.83
N GLY A 130 6.95 3.45 -12.62
CA GLY A 130 5.77 3.24 -11.78
C GLY A 130 5.98 3.67 -10.35
N ASN A 131 7.15 3.35 -9.79
CA ASN A 131 7.45 3.72 -8.41
C ASN A 131 7.64 5.21 -8.26
N GLU A 132 8.25 5.86 -9.26
CA GLU A 132 8.38 7.31 -9.22
C GLU A 132 7.02 8.00 -9.29
N ARG A 133 6.11 7.48 -10.13
CA ARG A 133 4.77 8.04 -10.20
C ARG A 133 4.02 7.84 -8.87
N ALA A 134 4.13 6.65 -8.28
CA ALA A 134 3.48 6.39 -7.00
C ALA A 134 4.01 7.33 -5.92
N ASP A 135 5.32 7.59 -5.92
CA ASP A 135 5.92 8.54 -4.98
C ASP A 135 5.36 9.94 -5.18
N GLN A 136 5.26 10.39 -6.43
CA GLN A 136 4.70 11.71 -6.72
C GLN A 136 3.26 11.79 -6.24
N LEU A 137 2.48 10.74 -6.46
CA LEU A 137 1.08 10.73 -6.02
C LEU A 137 0.97 10.74 -4.50
N ALA A 138 1.85 10.02 -3.81
CA ALA A 138 1.86 10.04 -2.36
C ALA A 138 2.15 11.44 -1.83
N ASN A 139 3.11 12.12 -2.44
CA ASN A 139 3.43 13.49 -2.03
C ASN A 139 2.28 14.45 -2.36
N ARG A 140 1.58 14.22 -3.45
CA ARG A 140 0.39 15.01 -3.78
C ARG A 140 -0.67 14.83 -2.68
N GLY A 141 -0.83 13.61 -2.17
CA GLY A 141 -1.74 13.36 -1.07
C GLY A 141 -1.38 14.16 0.17
N VAL A 142 -0.08 14.20 0.50
CA VAL A 142 0.39 15.00 1.63
C VAL A 142 0.03 16.48 1.42
N ASP A 143 0.33 17.01 0.25
CA ASP A 143 0.12 18.42 -0.03
C ASP A 143 -1.35 18.79 0.06
N GLU A 144 -2.23 17.93 -0.47
CA GLU A 144 -3.65 18.21 -0.45
C GLU A 144 -4.23 18.17 0.96
N VAL A 145 -3.79 17.23 1.78
CA VAL A 145 -4.25 17.14 3.15
C VAL A 145 -3.83 18.35 3.95
N ARG A 146 -2.58 18.80 3.76
CA ARG A 146 -2.08 19.98 4.46
C ARG A 146 -2.82 21.22 4.02
N ALA A 147 -3.13 21.34 2.74
CA ALA A 147 -3.84 22.51 2.23
C ALA A 147 -5.26 22.57 2.78
N ARG A 148 -5.93 21.43 2.92
CA ARG A 148 -7.30 21.40 3.42
C ARG A 148 -7.39 21.76 4.90
N HIS A 149 -6.29 21.62 5.65
CA HIS A 149 -6.31 21.79 7.09
C HIS A 149 -5.47 22.98 7.54
N LYS A 150 -5.29 23.94 6.66
CA LYS A 150 -4.61 25.17 7.04
C LYS A 150 -5.48 26.03 7.93
#